data_18b1f8bd233d0a7ceb4991fc3cd68b8e
#
_entry.id   18b1f8bd233d0a7ceb4991fc3cd68b8e
#
_cell.length_a   1.000
_cell.length_b   1.000
_cell.length_c   1.000
_cell.angle_alpha   90.00
_cell.angle_beta   90.00
_cell.angle_gamma   90.00
#
_symmetry.space_group_name_H-M   'P 1'
#
loop_
_entity.id
_entity.type
_entity.pdbx_description
1 polymer ?
#
loop_
_entity_poly.entity_id
_entity_poly.type
_entity_poly.pdbx_seq_one_letter_code
_entity_poly.pdbx_strand_id
1 'polypeptide(L)'
;YTLNGDSPQEYLLRLIDQVKKHPRIKTFLNTEITDSKGRAGRFSTTVKTKEGKLEELKHGTVILATGGHQGDTQAYGYGQSAAVITQAELEQELTFGKLDPTTLKSVAMIQCVDSRDDQHQYCSRVCCSSALKNALFLKSKNPNLRVFIFYRDIMVNGSAEAYYTKARQAGVMFIQYEIDEKPRVTSEDGRLVITARDPILNRDIQLTPDLLVLSPPVVPYDNKNLAKIFGVELNQ
;
A
#
# COMPACT_ATOMS: atom_id res chain seq x y z
N TYR A 1 6.89 10.25 0.20
CA TYR A 1 6.54 11.21 -0.86
C TYR A 1 5.25 10.81 -1.58
N THR A 2 4.51 11.80 -2.09
CA THR A 2 3.30 11.60 -2.89
C THR A 2 3.63 11.26 -4.35
N LEU A 3 2.63 10.97 -5.18
CA LEU A 3 2.79 10.80 -6.63
C LEU A 3 3.40 12.05 -7.32
N ASN A 4 3.21 13.23 -6.76
CA ASN A 4 3.79 14.49 -7.25
C ASN A 4 5.15 14.83 -6.65
N GLY A 5 5.66 14.00 -5.72
CA GLY A 5 6.92 14.24 -5.02
C GLY A 5 6.81 15.07 -3.74
N ASP A 6 5.58 15.50 -3.36
CA ASP A 6 5.35 16.28 -2.14
C ASP A 6 5.58 15.45 -0.87
N SER A 7 5.83 16.11 0.25
CA SER A 7 5.97 15.48 1.56
C SER A 7 4.59 15.10 2.14
N PRO A 8 4.28 13.81 2.36
CA PRO A 8 3.07 13.38 3.05
C PRO A 8 3.01 13.93 4.49
N GLN A 9 4.17 14.10 5.13
CA GLN A 9 4.26 14.60 6.50
C GLN A 9 3.84 16.06 6.60
N GLU A 10 4.29 16.90 5.68
CA GLU A 10 3.87 18.30 5.64
C GLU A 10 2.36 18.43 5.37
N TYR A 11 1.85 17.62 4.46
CA TYR A 11 0.42 17.55 4.20
C TYR A 11 -0.38 17.15 5.45
N LEU A 12 0.07 16.10 6.16
CA LEU A 12 -0.56 15.64 7.40
C LEU A 12 -0.54 16.71 8.50
N LEU A 13 0.61 17.36 8.71
CA LEU A 13 0.75 18.43 9.71
C LEU A 13 -0.19 19.60 9.43
N ARG A 14 -0.32 19.98 8.16
CA ARG A 14 -1.26 21.02 7.74
C ARG A 14 -2.72 20.63 8.01
N LEU A 15 -3.11 19.37 7.73
CA LEU A 15 -4.46 18.90 8.03
C LEU A 15 -4.74 18.86 9.53
N ILE A 16 -3.79 18.40 10.33
CA ILE A 16 -3.91 18.39 11.80
C ILE A 16 -4.10 19.79 12.33
N ASP A 17 -3.34 20.77 11.83
CA ASP A 17 -3.47 22.18 12.23
C ASP A 17 -4.84 22.74 11.85
N GLN A 18 -5.32 22.47 10.63
CA GLN A 18 -6.66 22.87 10.19
C GLN A 18 -7.76 22.28 11.08
N VAL A 19 -7.69 20.99 11.40
CA VAL A 19 -8.65 20.32 12.28
C VAL A 19 -8.63 20.94 13.67
N LYS A 20 -7.43 21.14 14.26
CA LYS A 20 -7.28 21.72 15.61
C LYS A 20 -7.83 23.16 15.72
N LYS A 21 -7.68 23.95 14.67
CA LYS A 21 -8.12 25.36 14.63
C LYS A 21 -9.58 25.52 14.24
N HIS A 22 -10.22 24.48 13.73
CA HIS A 22 -11.57 24.58 13.21
C HIS A 22 -12.62 24.67 14.35
N PRO A 23 -13.43 25.74 14.43
CA PRO A 23 -14.29 26.01 15.60
C PRO A 23 -15.44 25.00 15.78
N ARG A 24 -15.77 24.23 14.75
CA ARG A 24 -16.85 23.22 14.77
C ARG A 24 -16.34 21.78 14.89
N ILE A 25 -15.03 21.56 15.05
CA ILE A 25 -14.46 20.23 15.20
C ILE A 25 -14.00 20.04 16.65
N LYS A 26 -14.51 19.01 17.29
CA LYS A 26 -14.01 18.52 18.59
C LYS A 26 -13.29 17.21 18.39
N THR A 27 -12.04 17.12 18.79
CA THR A 27 -11.23 15.90 18.71
C THR A 27 -11.13 15.22 20.06
N PHE A 28 -11.26 13.90 20.06
CA PHE A 28 -11.10 13.05 21.22
C PHE A 28 -9.93 12.11 20.96
N LEU A 29 -8.76 12.41 21.52
CA LEU A 29 -7.56 11.60 21.37
C LEU A 29 -7.51 10.53 22.47
N ASN A 30 -6.92 9.38 22.15
CA ASN A 30 -6.80 8.25 23.10
C ASN A 30 -8.15 7.86 23.72
N THR A 31 -9.20 7.84 22.90
CA THR A 31 -10.58 7.65 23.32
C THR A 31 -11.17 6.49 22.54
N GLU A 32 -11.88 5.61 23.22
CA GLU A 32 -12.50 4.41 22.67
C GLU A 32 -14.03 4.58 22.62
N ILE A 33 -14.65 4.08 21.54
CA ILE A 33 -16.11 3.99 21.44
C ILE A 33 -16.55 2.72 22.17
N THR A 34 -17.44 2.85 23.18
CA THR A 34 -17.90 1.72 23.98
C THR A 34 -19.32 1.31 23.67
N ASP A 35 -20.17 2.22 23.23
CA ASP A 35 -21.58 1.93 22.87
C ASP A 35 -22.10 2.97 21.88
N SER A 36 -23.09 2.61 21.08
CA SER A 36 -23.81 3.52 20.21
C SER A 36 -25.25 3.07 20.05
N LYS A 37 -26.19 4.01 20.23
CA LYS A 37 -27.63 3.78 20.14
C LYS A 37 -28.28 4.78 19.21
N GLY A 38 -29.45 4.43 18.71
CA GLY A 38 -30.25 5.33 17.87
C GLY A 38 -30.26 4.90 16.40
N ARG A 39 -30.44 5.88 15.52
CA ARG A 39 -30.56 5.68 14.07
C ARG A 39 -30.03 6.90 13.33
N ALA A 40 -29.89 6.80 12.01
CA ALA A 40 -29.50 7.89 11.16
C ALA A 40 -30.29 9.17 11.49
N GLY A 41 -29.59 10.28 11.69
CA GLY A 41 -30.09 11.57 12.15
C GLY A 41 -30.22 11.72 13.68
N ARG A 42 -30.12 10.64 14.48
CA ARG A 42 -30.33 10.67 15.96
C ARG A 42 -29.52 9.57 16.64
N PHE A 43 -28.22 9.60 16.53
CA PHE A 43 -27.32 8.72 17.27
C PHE A 43 -26.94 9.32 18.62
N SER A 44 -26.72 8.44 19.59
CA SER A 44 -26.04 8.73 20.86
C SER A 44 -24.93 7.71 21.06
N THR A 45 -23.69 8.17 21.03
CA THR A 45 -22.50 7.32 21.13
C THR A 45 -21.76 7.64 22.44
N THR A 46 -21.46 6.61 23.21
CA THR A 46 -20.66 6.70 24.43
C THR A 46 -19.20 6.46 24.10
N VAL A 47 -18.35 7.39 24.49
CA VAL A 47 -16.91 7.30 24.37
C VAL A 47 -16.27 7.24 25.75
N LYS A 48 -15.16 6.50 25.87
CA LYS A 48 -14.37 6.34 27.08
C LYS A 48 -12.97 6.91 26.86
N THR A 49 -12.59 7.92 27.63
CA THR A 49 -11.23 8.49 27.56
C THR A 49 -10.21 7.56 28.22
N LYS A 50 -8.94 7.83 28.01
CA LYS A 50 -7.83 7.09 28.63
C LYS A 50 -7.91 7.08 30.16
N GLU A 51 -8.42 8.15 30.76
CA GLU A 51 -8.62 8.31 32.21
C GLU A 51 -9.88 7.58 32.71
N GLY A 52 -10.61 6.89 31.81
CA GLY A 52 -11.82 6.13 32.16
C GLY A 52 -13.10 6.95 32.22
N LYS A 53 -13.06 8.26 31.90
CA LYS A 53 -14.25 9.11 31.87
C LYS A 53 -15.13 8.73 30.68
N LEU A 54 -16.43 8.59 30.94
CA LEU A 54 -17.44 8.36 29.90
C LEU A 54 -18.06 9.72 29.48
N GLU A 55 -18.21 9.91 28.18
CA GLU A 55 -18.88 11.06 27.60
C GLU A 55 -19.90 10.59 26.55
N GLU A 56 -21.10 11.14 26.56
CA GLU A 56 -22.14 10.85 25.60
C GLU A 56 -22.16 11.93 24.51
N LEU A 57 -22.09 11.48 23.25
CA LEU A 57 -22.05 12.34 22.08
C LEU A 57 -23.30 12.14 21.22
N LYS A 58 -24.07 13.20 21.02
CA LYS A 58 -25.24 13.20 20.12
C LYS A 58 -24.86 13.66 18.75
N HIS A 59 -25.20 12.88 17.70
CA HIS A 59 -24.84 13.20 16.32
C HIS A 59 -25.81 12.57 15.33
N GLY A 60 -25.75 13.03 14.08
CA GLY A 60 -26.66 12.58 13.01
C GLY A 60 -26.08 11.43 12.16
N THR A 61 -24.76 11.36 12.03
CA THR A 61 -24.07 10.43 11.14
C THR A 61 -22.77 9.96 11.76
N VAL A 62 -22.34 8.76 11.39
CA VAL A 62 -21.03 8.17 11.74
C VAL A 62 -20.26 7.90 10.45
N ILE A 63 -18.99 8.26 10.45
CA ILE A 63 -18.04 7.89 9.41
C ILE A 63 -16.97 7.01 10.06
N LEU A 64 -16.95 5.72 9.69
CA LEU A 64 -15.92 4.79 10.13
C LEU A 64 -14.74 4.88 9.17
N ALA A 65 -13.60 5.35 9.66
CA ALA A 65 -12.37 5.53 8.88
C ALA A 65 -11.18 4.94 9.66
N THR A 66 -11.27 3.65 9.94
CA THR A 66 -10.37 2.90 10.84
C THR A 66 -9.01 2.59 10.22
N GLY A 67 -8.86 2.76 8.91
CA GLY A 67 -7.61 2.52 8.20
C GLY A 67 -7.24 1.03 8.09
N GLY A 68 -5.98 0.80 7.78
CA GLY A 68 -5.40 -0.53 7.62
C GLY A 68 -3.87 -0.45 7.69
N HIS A 69 -3.24 -1.60 7.60
CA HIS A 69 -1.79 -1.74 7.57
C HIS A 69 -1.37 -2.69 6.45
N GLN A 70 -0.09 -2.70 6.12
CA GLN A 70 0.44 -3.68 5.19
C GLN A 70 0.32 -5.07 5.80
N GLY A 71 -0.22 -6.02 5.04
CA GLY A 71 -0.27 -7.42 5.43
C GLY A 71 1.12 -8.06 5.48
N ASP A 72 1.27 -9.05 6.33
CA ASP A 72 2.49 -9.84 6.42
C ASP A 72 2.65 -10.72 5.16
N THR A 73 3.90 -10.96 4.77
CA THR A 73 4.25 -11.86 3.68
C THR A 73 5.51 -12.66 4.02
N GLN A 74 5.60 -13.85 3.48
CA GLN A 74 6.82 -14.66 3.47
C GLN A 74 7.18 -15.08 2.03
N ALA A 75 6.44 -14.52 1.06
CA ALA A 75 6.62 -14.86 -0.35
C ALA A 75 7.98 -14.39 -0.87
N TYR A 76 8.46 -15.07 -1.89
CA TYR A 76 9.63 -14.68 -2.68
C TYR A 76 10.92 -14.45 -1.89
N GLY A 77 11.08 -15.09 -0.72
CA GLY A 77 12.27 -14.96 0.11
C GLY A 77 12.33 -13.68 0.95
N TYR A 78 11.19 -13.01 1.15
CA TYR A 78 11.09 -11.88 2.07
C TYR A 78 11.50 -12.31 3.49
N GLY A 79 12.29 -11.48 4.16
CA GLY A 79 12.88 -11.80 5.46
C GLY A 79 14.09 -12.76 5.43
N GLN A 80 14.39 -13.37 4.28
CA GLN A 80 15.56 -14.26 4.10
C GLN A 80 16.69 -13.57 3.32
N SER A 81 16.37 -12.59 2.50
CA SER A 81 17.33 -11.83 1.70
C SER A 81 17.13 -10.33 1.90
N ALA A 82 18.21 -9.62 2.18
CA ALA A 82 18.18 -8.16 2.27
C ALA A 82 17.86 -7.47 0.90
N ALA A 83 17.97 -8.22 -0.19
CA ALA A 83 17.60 -7.74 -1.53
C ALA A 83 16.10 -7.90 -1.84
N VAL A 84 15.29 -8.39 -0.89
CA VAL A 84 13.83 -8.52 -1.03
C VAL A 84 13.14 -7.67 0.03
N ILE A 85 12.50 -6.60 -0.40
CA ILE A 85 11.82 -5.64 0.47
C ILE A 85 10.41 -5.36 -0.02
N THR A 86 9.60 -4.69 0.79
CA THR A 86 8.26 -4.26 0.39
C THR A 86 8.26 -2.85 -0.21
N GLN A 87 7.16 -2.44 -0.85
CA GLN A 87 6.99 -1.06 -1.35
C GLN A 87 7.12 -0.02 -0.24
N ALA A 88 6.61 -0.32 0.96
CA ALA A 88 6.71 0.58 2.10
C ALA A 88 8.15 0.73 2.60
N GLU A 89 8.90 -0.37 2.67
CA GLU A 89 10.32 -0.34 3.04
C GLU A 89 11.15 0.40 1.99
N LEU A 90 10.90 0.17 0.70
CA LEU A 90 11.55 0.93 -0.36
C LEU A 90 11.33 2.44 -0.19
N GLU A 91 10.08 2.86 0.09
CA GLU A 91 9.80 4.28 0.33
C GLU A 91 10.55 4.83 1.54
N GLN A 92 10.64 4.06 2.62
CA GLN A 92 11.38 4.45 3.82
C GLN A 92 12.87 4.59 3.52
N GLU A 93 13.47 3.60 2.86
CA GLU A 93 14.89 3.62 2.53
C GLU A 93 15.26 4.77 1.61
N LEU A 94 14.43 5.05 0.61
CA LEU A 94 14.59 6.19 -0.29
C LEU A 94 14.41 7.54 0.44
N THR A 95 13.41 7.64 1.31
CA THR A 95 13.11 8.87 2.05
C THR A 95 14.20 9.23 3.06
N PHE A 96 14.75 8.22 3.73
CA PHE A 96 15.82 8.41 4.72
C PHE A 96 17.24 8.36 4.13
N GLY A 97 17.37 8.23 2.81
CA GLY A 97 18.67 8.19 2.12
C GLY A 97 19.50 6.95 2.45
N LYS A 98 18.86 5.86 2.88
CA LYS A 98 19.53 4.58 3.15
C LYS A 98 19.83 3.80 1.87
N LEU A 99 19.00 3.96 0.85
CA LEU A 99 19.19 3.39 -0.47
C LEU A 99 19.51 4.50 -1.47
N ASP A 100 20.65 4.39 -2.14
CA ASP A 100 21.01 5.25 -3.26
C ASP A 100 20.63 4.58 -4.59
N PRO A 101 19.62 5.08 -5.31
CA PRO A 101 19.20 4.52 -6.59
C PRO A 101 20.29 4.49 -7.66
N THR A 102 21.31 5.33 -7.54
CA THR A 102 22.39 5.41 -8.54
C THR A 102 23.34 4.21 -8.50
N THR A 103 23.34 3.46 -7.40
CA THR A 103 24.12 2.23 -7.23
C THR A 103 23.45 1.00 -7.84
N LEU A 104 22.14 1.08 -8.12
CA LEU A 104 21.36 -0.03 -8.66
C LEU A 104 21.44 -0.05 -10.19
N LYS A 105 21.47 -1.25 -10.76
CA LYS A 105 21.39 -1.52 -12.20
C LYS A 105 19.99 -1.96 -12.63
N SER A 106 19.30 -2.69 -11.75
CA SER A 106 17.97 -3.22 -12.02
C SER A 106 17.15 -3.44 -10.75
N VAL A 107 15.86 -3.12 -10.83
CA VAL A 107 14.86 -3.36 -9.79
C VAL A 107 13.67 -4.09 -10.40
N ALA A 108 13.22 -5.14 -9.74
CA ALA A 108 11.96 -5.81 -10.08
C ALA A 108 10.90 -5.54 -9.00
N MET A 109 9.66 -5.37 -9.40
CA MET A 109 8.52 -5.19 -8.49
C MET A 109 7.47 -6.25 -8.81
N ILE A 110 6.99 -7.00 -7.81
CA ILE A 110 5.90 -7.97 -7.99
C ILE A 110 4.65 -7.44 -7.29
N GLN A 111 3.58 -7.26 -8.06
CA GLN A 111 2.28 -6.81 -7.60
C GLN A 111 1.42 -7.98 -7.12
N CYS A 112 0.40 -7.70 -6.32
CA CYS A 112 -0.58 -8.68 -5.84
C CYS A 112 0.04 -9.86 -5.07
N VAL A 113 1.13 -9.62 -4.32
CA VAL A 113 1.74 -10.64 -3.45
C VAL A 113 0.76 -10.92 -2.31
N ASP A 114 0.38 -12.20 -2.11
CA ASP A 114 -0.58 -12.66 -1.12
C ASP A 114 -1.90 -11.84 -1.13
N SER A 115 -2.34 -11.48 -2.35
CA SER A 115 -3.53 -10.64 -2.58
C SER A 115 -4.25 -11.08 -3.85
N ARG A 116 -5.57 -10.91 -3.89
CA ARG A 116 -6.45 -11.37 -4.97
C ARG A 116 -6.34 -12.89 -5.18
N ASP A 117 -6.21 -13.61 -4.10
CA ASP A 117 -6.17 -15.07 -3.99
C ASP A 117 -7.31 -15.56 -3.08
N ASP A 118 -7.28 -16.83 -2.69
CA ASP A 118 -8.34 -17.44 -1.87
C ASP A 118 -8.41 -16.88 -0.45
N GLN A 119 -7.30 -16.34 0.08
CA GLN A 119 -7.25 -15.75 1.42
C GLN A 119 -7.62 -14.26 1.42
N HIS A 120 -7.12 -13.52 0.42
CA HIS A 120 -7.39 -12.09 0.27
C HIS A 120 -7.99 -11.83 -1.13
N GLN A 121 -9.29 -12.10 -1.27
CA GLN A 121 -10.00 -12.04 -2.56
C GLN A 121 -10.15 -10.61 -3.12
N TYR A 122 -9.81 -9.59 -2.36
CA TYR A 122 -9.94 -8.19 -2.73
C TYR A 122 -8.64 -7.60 -3.29
N CYS A 123 -8.78 -6.47 -4.00
CA CYS A 123 -7.68 -5.61 -4.39
C CYS A 123 -7.57 -4.42 -3.44
N SER A 124 -6.39 -4.16 -2.90
CA SER A 124 -6.13 -3.00 -2.01
C SER A 124 -6.19 -1.65 -2.72
N ARG A 125 -6.18 -1.62 -4.06
CA ARG A 125 -6.31 -0.44 -4.94
C ARG A 125 -5.21 0.63 -4.80
N VAL A 126 -4.22 0.42 -3.94
CA VAL A 126 -3.12 1.36 -3.70
C VAL A 126 -1.77 0.84 -4.21
N CYS A 127 -1.60 -0.48 -4.30
CA CYS A 127 -0.32 -1.11 -4.60
C CYS A 127 0.23 -0.68 -5.97
N CYS A 128 -0.61 -0.67 -7.02
CA CYS A 128 -0.19 -0.26 -8.36
C CYS A 128 0.24 1.21 -8.39
N SER A 129 -0.48 2.10 -7.71
CA SER A 129 -0.09 3.52 -7.61
C SER A 129 1.21 3.69 -6.85
N SER A 130 1.44 2.91 -5.79
CA SER A 130 2.71 2.92 -5.05
C SER A 130 3.88 2.44 -5.91
N ALA A 131 3.69 1.34 -6.66
CA ALA A 131 4.72 0.84 -7.57
C ALA A 131 5.06 1.84 -8.68
N LEU A 132 4.05 2.47 -9.30
CA LEU A 132 4.28 3.50 -10.31
C LEU A 132 5.02 4.71 -9.75
N LYS A 133 4.61 5.19 -8.57
CA LYS A 133 5.27 6.27 -7.86
C LYS A 133 6.74 5.96 -7.59
N ASN A 134 7.02 4.79 -7.03
CA ASN A 134 8.37 4.37 -6.69
C ASN A 134 9.21 4.13 -7.95
N ALA A 135 8.66 3.52 -8.99
CA ALA A 135 9.34 3.35 -10.27
C ALA A 135 9.72 4.69 -10.92
N LEU A 136 8.80 5.66 -10.95
CA LEU A 136 9.07 7.00 -11.46
C LEU A 136 10.11 7.74 -10.64
N PHE A 137 10.06 7.63 -9.31
CA PHE A 137 11.07 8.23 -8.44
C PHE A 137 12.45 7.64 -8.71
N LEU A 138 12.57 6.32 -8.75
CA LEU A 138 13.81 5.62 -9.08
C LEU A 138 14.37 6.06 -10.43
N LYS A 139 13.51 6.11 -11.47
CA LYS A 139 13.90 6.57 -12.81
C LYS A 139 14.32 8.05 -12.84
N SER A 140 13.72 8.89 -12.00
CA SER A 140 14.12 10.32 -11.89
C SER A 140 15.52 10.50 -11.29
N LYS A 141 15.95 9.59 -10.41
CA LYS A 141 17.27 9.59 -9.79
C LYS A 141 18.33 8.87 -10.62
N ASN A 142 17.93 7.81 -11.32
CA ASN A 142 18.79 7.02 -12.19
C ASN A 142 18.04 6.68 -13.50
N PRO A 143 18.15 7.53 -14.54
CA PRO A 143 17.47 7.26 -15.82
C PRO A 143 17.88 5.94 -16.49
N ASN A 144 19.09 5.43 -16.21
CA ASN A 144 19.61 4.18 -16.77
C ASN A 144 19.18 2.94 -15.99
N LEU A 145 18.55 3.10 -14.82
CA LEU A 145 18.05 1.99 -14.03
C LEU A 145 16.97 1.22 -14.80
N ARG A 146 17.14 -0.08 -14.93
CA ARG A 146 16.10 -0.95 -15.48
C ARG A 146 15.08 -1.27 -14.37
N VAL A 147 13.82 -0.90 -14.58
CA VAL A 147 12.72 -1.18 -13.65
C VAL A 147 11.71 -2.09 -14.34
N PHE A 148 11.40 -3.21 -13.70
CA PHE A 148 10.43 -4.20 -14.17
C PHE A 148 9.27 -4.27 -13.17
N ILE A 149 8.04 -4.24 -13.65
CA ILE A 149 6.84 -4.41 -12.83
C ILE A 149 6.08 -5.64 -13.33
N PHE A 150 6.08 -6.69 -12.52
CA PHE A 150 5.24 -7.86 -12.74
C PHE A 150 3.85 -7.60 -12.18
N TYR A 151 2.82 -7.77 -12.97
CA TYR A 151 1.46 -7.40 -12.61
C TYR A 151 0.42 -8.37 -13.19
N ARG A 152 -0.73 -8.49 -12.54
CA ARG A 152 -1.92 -9.18 -13.07
C ARG A 152 -2.80 -8.19 -13.83
N ASP A 153 -3.09 -7.04 -13.19
CA ASP A 153 -3.75 -5.88 -13.76
C ASP A 153 -3.17 -4.62 -13.15
N ILE A 154 -3.12 -3.55 -13.93
CA ILE A 154 -2.73 -2.22 -13.42
C ILE A 154 -4.01 -1.46 -13.01
N MET A 155 -4.33 -1.55 -11.71
CA MET A 155 -5.54 -0.96 -11.13
C MET A 155 -5.30 0.53 -10.75
N VAL A 156 -5.05 1.35 -11.76
CA VAL A 156 -4.97 2.81 -11.62
C VAL A 156 -6.04 3.44 -12.51
N ASN A 157 -6.88 4.30 -11.92
CA ASN A 157 -8.04 4.87 -12.57
C ASN A 157 -8.02 6.40 -12.51
N GLY A 158 -8.75 7.04 -13.42
CA GLY A 158 -8.90 8.48 -13.49
C GLY A 158 -7.57 9.19 -13.71
N SER A 159 -7.30 10.24 -12.97
CA SER A 159 -6.05 11.04 -13.11
C SER A 159 -4.77 10.24 -12.83
N ALA A 160 -4.86 9.14 -12.08
CA ALA A 160 -3.71 8.30 -11.78
C ALA A 160 -3.23 7.48 -12.99
N GLU A 161 -4.06 7.29 -14.01
CA GLU A 161 -3.68 6.59 -15.26
C GLU A 161 -2.53 7.31 -16.02
N ALA A 162 -2.46 8.64 -15.88
CA ALA A 162 -1.36 9.42 -16.44
C ALA A 162 0.01 8.98 -15.91
N TYR A 163 0.09 8.46 -14.69
CA TYR A 163 1.35 7.96 -14.12
C TYR A 163 1.78 6.63 -14.74
N TYR A 164 0.84 5.78 -15.12
CA TYR A 164 1.15 4.57 -15.90
C TYR A 164 1.77 4.92 -17.25
N THR A 165 1.17 5.88 -17.97
CA THR A 165 1.71 6.38 -19.22
C THR A 165 3.11 6.98 -19.05
N LYS A 166 3.32 7.83 -18.01
CA LYS A 166 4.62 8.40 -17.68
C LYS A 166 5.66 7.34 -17.35
N ALA A 167 5.29 6.29 -16.60
CA ALA A 167 6.21 5.21 -16.27
C ALA A 167 6.67 4.44 -17.53
N ARG A 168 5.76 4.14 -18.43
CA ARG A 168 6.10 3.53 -19.73
C ARG A 168 7.04 4.43 -20.56
N GLN A 169 6.75 5.72 -20.64
CA GLN A 169 7.60 6.70 -21.34
C GLN A 169 8.99 6.81 -20.70
N ALA A 170 9.09 6.65 -19.38
CA ALA A 170 10.36 6.61 -18.66
C ALA A 170 11.13 5.28 -18.83
N GLY A 171 10.59 4.32 -19.60
CA GLY A 171 11.23 3.04 -19.86
C GLY A 171 11.04 2.00 -18.76
N VAL A 172 9.99 2.12 -17.93
CA VAL A 172 9.59 1.05 -17.02
C VAL A 172 8.97 -0.07 -17.83
N MET A 173 9.43 -1.29 -17.62
CA MET A 173 8.96 -2.50 -18.31
C MET A 173 7.86 -3.17 -17.50
N PHE A 174 6.75 -3.46 -18.15
CA PHE A 174 5.58 -4.08 -17.55
C PHE A 174 5.41 -5.50 -18.10
N ILE A 175 5.41 -6.49 -17.21
CA ILE A 175 5.33 -7.91 -17.54
C ILE A 175 4.08 -8.47 -16.85
N GLN A 176 3.08 -8.82 -17.66
CA GLN A 176 1.86 -9.42 -17.13
C GLN A 176 2.09 -10.88 -16.77
N TYR A 177 1.43 -11.35 -15.72
CA TYR A 177 1.40 -12.76 -15.34
C TYR A 177 -0.01 -13.18 -14.94
N GLU A 178 -0.30 -14.46 -15.12
CA GLU A 178 -1.56 -15.07 -14.66
C GLU A 178 -1.40 -15.65 -13.26
N ILE A 179 -2.53 -15.82 -12.55
CA ILE A 179 -2.49 -16.33 -11.15
C ILE A 179 -1.87 -17.71 -11.05
N ASP A 180 -2.08 -18.55 -12.06
CA ASP A 180 -1.57 -19.91 -12.10
C ASP A 180 -0.11 -19.98 -12.57
N GLU A 181 0.41 -18.88 -13.14
CA GLU A 181 1.77 -18.75 -13.66
C GLU A 181 2.52 -17.59 -12.98
N LYS A 182 2.46 -17.53 -11.64
CA LYS A 182 3.16 -16.50 -10.87
C LYS A 182 4.66 -16.53 -11.12
N PRO A 183 5.35 -15.37 -11.11
CA PRO A 183 6.80 -15.32 -11.14
C PRO A 183 7.40 -16.25 -10.07
N ARG A 184 8.47 -16.93 -10.40
CA ARG A 184 9.26 -17.75 -9.46
C ARG A 184 10.54 -17.01 -9.11
N VAL A 185 10.89 -16.96 -7.85
CA VAL A 185 12.11 -16.32 -7.36
C VAL A 185 12.98 -17.35 -6.68
N THR A 186 14.21 -17.44 -7.11
CA THR A 186 15.24 -18.28 -6.52
C THR A 186 16.48 -17.45 -6.17
N SER A 187 17.35 -17.98 -5.36
CA SER A 187 18.67 -17.41 -5.10
C SER A 187 19.73 -18.34 -5.69
N GLU A 188 20.51 -17.85 -6.64
CA GLU A 188 21.61 -18.57 -7.27
C GLU A 188 22.90 -17.78 -7.03
N ASP A 189 23.88 -18.41 -6.40
CA ASP A 189 25.16 -17.78 -6.03
C ASP A 189 25.01 -16.43 -5.30
N GLY A 190 23.99 -16.35 -4.42
CA GLY A 190 23.69 -15.14 -3.66
C GLY A 190 23.00 -14.02 -4.46
N ARG A 191 22.60 -14.27 -5.70
CA ARG A 191 21.87 -13.34 -6.56
C ARG A 191 20.42 -13.78 -6.70
N LEU A 192 19.52 -12.80 -6.73
CA LEU A 192 18.11 -13.08 -7.03
C LEU A 192 17.95 -13.43 -8.51
N VAL A 193 17.20 -14.48 -8.77
CA VAL A 193 16.81 -14.90 -10.12
C VAL A 193 15.29 -14.98 -10.15
N ILE A 194 14.67 -14.19 -11.04
CA ILE A 194 13.22 -14.19 -11.27
C ILE A 194 12.96 -14.85 -12.62
N THR A 195 12.17 -15.90 -12.63
CA THR A 195 11.69 -16.56 -13.85
C THR A 195 10.19 -16.34 -13.94
N ALA A 196 9.73 -15.85 -15.07
CA ALA A 196 8.31 -15.63 -15.35
C ALA A 196 7.98 -15.95 -16.82
N ARG A 197 6.77 -16.44 -17.05
CA ARG A 197 6.22 -16.59 -18.40
C ARG A 197 5.82 -15.22 -18.93
N ASP A 198 6.34 -14.83 -20.08
CA ASP A 198 5.86 -13.65 -20.81
C ASP A 198 4.75 -14.10 -21.79
N PRO A 199 3.50 -13.65 -21.57
CA PRO A 199 2.37 -14.10 -22.39
C PRO A 199 2.41 -13.54 -23.83
N ILE A 200 3.08 -12.41 -24.04
CA ILE A 200 3.23 -11.81 -25.37
C ILE A 200 4.28 -12.54 -26.19
N LEU A 201 5.43 -12.81 -25.56
CA LEU A 201 6.53 -13.52 -26.19
C LEU A 201 6.32 -15.04 -26.20
N ASN A 202 5.34 -15.52 -25.45
CA ASN A 202 5.02 -16.94 -25.23
C ASN A 202 6.24 -17.79 -24.83
N ARG A 203 7.12 -17.22 -24.00
CA ARG A 203 8.35 -17.88 -23.50
C ARG A 203 8.67 -17.44 -22.09
N ASP A 204 9.46 -18.24 -21.41
CA ASP A 204 10.01 -17.85 -20.12
C ASP A 204 11.09 -16.78 -20.29
N ILE A 205 11.03 -15.77 -19.44
CA ILE A 205 12.04 -14.73 -19.27
C ILE A 205 12.73 -14.92 -17.95
N GLN A 206 14.02 -14.61 -17.88
CA GLN A 206 14.79 -14.65 -16.66
C GLN A 206 15.44 -13.30 -16.40
N LEU A 207 15.32 -12.81 -15.18
CA LEU A 207 15.89 -11.54 -14.72
C LEU A 207 16.71 -11.77 -13.46
N THR A 208 17.79 -11.02 -13.32
CA THR A 208 18.64 -10.98 -12.12
C THR A 208 18.67 -9.56 -11.57
N PRO A 209 17.64 -9.12 -10.83
CA PRO A 209 17.61 -7.77 -10.29
C PRO A 209 18.52 -7.62 -9.07
N ASP A 210 19.03 -6.40 -8.85
CA ASP A 210 19.75 -6.06 -7.63
C ASP A 210 18.80 -5.96 -6.43
N LEU A 211 17.52 -5.61 -6.70
CA LEU A 211 16.49 -5.44 -5.67
C LEU A 211 15.15 -5.99 -6.18
N LEU A 212 14.46 -6.75 -5.34
CA LEU A 212 13.09 -7.18 -5.54
C LEU A 212 12.17 -6.47 -4.55
N VAL A 213 11.11 -5.85 -5.06
CA VAL A 213 10.15 -5.09 -4.27
C VAL A 213 8.78 -5.74 -4.35
N LEU A 214 8.21 -6.07 -3.21
CA LEU A 214 6.95 -6.78 -3.10
C LEU A 214 5.81 -5.81 -2.76
N SER A 215 4.63 -6.10 -3.29
CA SER A 215 3.39 -5.37 -2.99
C SER A 215 2.39 -6.28 -2.27
N PRO A 216 2.53 -6.47 -0.94
CA PRO A 216 1.56 -7.20 -0.13
C PRO A 216 0.22 -6.45 -0.04
N PRO A 217 -0.89 -7.12 0.41
CA PRO A 217 -2.16 -6.46 0.58
C PRO A 217 -2.12 -5.40 1.68
N VAL A 218 -3.06 -4.47 1.62
CA VAL A 218 -3.43 -3.65 2.78
C VAL A 218 -4.59 -4.35 3.47
N VAL A 219 -4.39 -4.73 4.72
CA VAL A 219 -5.39 -5.41 5.54
C VAL A 219 -5.99 -4.45 6.56
N PRO A 220 -7.30 -4.52 6.81
CA PRO A 220 -7.93 -3.67 7.83
C PRO A 220 -7.50 -4.09 9.23
N TYR A 221 -7.54 -3.17 10.17
CA TYR A 221 -7.45 -3.51 11.59
C TYR A 221 -8.67 -4.35 12.02
N ASP A 222 -8.59 -5.03 13.18
CA ASP A 222 -9.75 -5.76 13.72
C ASP A 222 -10.85 -4.77 14.12
N ASN A 223 -11.91 -4.75 13.33
CA ASN A 223 -13.05 -3.87 13.49
C ASN A 223 -14.29 -4.58 14.05
N LYS A 224 -14.19 -5.84 14.52
CA LYS A 224 -15.32 -6.64 14.98
C LYS A 224 -16.13 -5.93 16.07
N ASN A 225 -15.45 -5.28 17.02
CA ASN A 225 -16.11 -4.56 18.10
C ASN A 225 -16.90 -3.34 17.57
N LEU A 226 -16.27 -2.54 16.70
CA LEU A 226 -16.95 -1.40 16.07
C LEU A 226 -18.14 -1.84 15.19
N ALA A 227 -17.97 -2.91 14.43
CA ALA A 227 -19.03 -3.49 13.63
C ALA A 227 -20.24 -3.87 14.49
N LYS A 228 -20.00 -4.53 15.64
CA LYS A 228 -21.05 -4.87 16.61
C LYS A 228 -21.73 -3.63 17.20
N ILE A 229 -20.96 -2.61 17.60
CA ILE A 229 -21.48 -1.37 18.19
C ILE A 229 -22.37 -0.62 17.21
N PHE A 230 -22.01 -0.56 15.93
CA PHE A 230 -22.75 0.18 14.92
C PHE A 230 -23.71 -0.67 14.09
N GLY A 231 -23.81 -1.99 14.37
CA GLY A 231 -24.67 -2.90 13.63
C GLY A 231 -24.32 -3.01 12.15
N VAL A 232 -23.01 -2.99 11.83
CA VAL A 232 -22.49 -3.09 10.46
C VAL A 232 -21.96 -4.48 10.22
N GLU A 233 -22.30 -5.09 9.09
CA GLU A 233 -21.73 -6.37 8.67
C GLU A 233 -20.32 -6.15 8.11
N LEU A 234 -19.40 -7.03 8.49
CA LEU A 234 -18.06 -7.07 7.90
C LEU A 234 -18.06 -8.08 6.75
N ASN A 235 -17.46 -7.70 5.63
CA ASN A 235 -17.14 -8.66 4.57
C ASN A 235 -16.14 -9.70 5.11
N GLN A 236 -16.35 -10.95 4.68
CA GLN A 236 -15.41 -12.05 4.96
C GLN A 236 -14.14 -11.87 4.15
#